data_409283d26a3be1fe2cd319ec27a7bf59
#
_entry.id   409283d26a3be1fe2cd319ec27a7bf59
#
_cell.length_a   1.000
_cell.length_b   1.000
_cell.length_c   1.000
_cell.angle_alpha   90.00
_cell.angle_beta   90.00
_cell.angle_gamma   90.00
#
_symmetry.space_group_name_H-M   'P 1'
#
loop_
_entity.id
_entity.type
_entity.pdbx_description
1 polymer ?
#
loop_
_entity_poly.entity_id
_entity_poly.type
_entity_poly.pdbx_seq_one_letter_code
_entity_poly.pdbx_strand_id
1 'polypeptide(L)'
;LAPVVLNKSIPELVKAAKENGVAVLAIINSHHMAAMWPETEKIAEEGLVAFACTSYKPAVAPAGAIKPLFGTNPISFAWPRKNNTPVVYDMATASMAMGEVQVAKREGHKVPLGTGLTKDGKDTTDPAEIADGGVLLPFGGYKGSGIAMMVELLAGALVGDNFSYETAAKDNNDGGPPSGGEFILAISPDKLS
;
A
#
# COMPACT_ATOMS: atom_id res chain seq x y z
N LEU A 1 -3.59 -6.62 -15.14
CA LEU A 1 -3.88 -6.96 -13.74
C LEU A 1 -2.58 -7.33 -13.03
N ALA A 2 -2.33 -6.78 -11.83
CA ALA A 2 -1.11 -6.99 -11.04
C ALA A 2 -0.73 -8.47 -10.90
N PRO A 3 -1.61 -9.42 -10.52
CA PRO A 3 -1.23 -10.82 -10.33
C PRO A 3 -0.60 -11.48 -11.57
N VAL A 4 -1.03 -11.10 -12.77
CA VAL A 4 -0.47 -11.65 -14.01
C VAL A 4 0.96 -11.14 -14.26
N VAL A 5 1.17 -9.84 -14.02
CA VAL A 5 2.49 -9.21 -14.15
C VAL A 5 3.44 -9.78 -13.10
N LEU A 6 3.01 -9.84 -11.84
CA LEU A 6 3.79 -10.37 -10.72
C LEU A 6 4.24 -11.81 -10.94
N ASN A 7 3.35 -12.69 -11.38
CA ASN A 7 3.71 -14.09 -11.68
C ASN A 7 4.80 -14.22 -12.75
N LYS A 8 4.86 -13.28 -13.69
CA LYS A 8 5.89 -13.27 -14.74
C LYS A 8 7.19 -12.60 -14.31
N SER A 9 7.11 -11.55 -13.47
CA SER A 9 8.24 -10.68 -13.16
C SER A 9 8.98 -11.06 -11.88
N ILE A 10 8.30 -11.66 -10.89
CA ILE A 10 8.95 -12.08 -9.63
C ILE A 10 10.11 -13.06 -9.87
N PRO A 11 10.02 -14.09 -10.74
CA PRO A 11 11.15 -14.97 -11.00
C PRO A 11 12.40 -14.23 -11.52
N GLU A 12 12.22 -13.23 -12.38
CA GLU A 12 13.32 -12.42 -12.90
C GLU A 12 13.90 -11.48 -11.82
N LEU A 13 13.04 -10.89 -10.97
CA LEU A 13 13.47 -10.10 -9.81
C LEU A 13 14.31 -10.95 -8.85
N VAL A 14 13.86 -12.15 -8.52
CA VAL A 14 14.56 -13.12 -7.64
C VAL A 14 15.93 -13.48 -8.22
N LYS A 15 15.98 -13.80 -9.51
CA LYS A 15 17.25 -14.10 -10.21
C LYS A 15 18.21 -12.91 -10.12
N ALA A 16 17.76 -11.72 -10.49
CA ALA A 16 18.58 -10.51 -10.45
C ALA A 16 19.09 -10.20 -9.04
N ALA A 17 18.26 -10.34 -8.00
CA ALA A 17 18.66 -10.13 -6.62
C ALA A 17 19.70 -11.14 -6.14
N LYS A 18 19.55 -12.45 -6.51
CA LYS A 18 20.53 -13.49 -6.20
C LYS A 18 21.88 -13.25 -6.90
N GLU A 19 21.87 -12.69 -8.10
CA GLU A 19 23.09 -12.38 -8.86
C GLU A 19 23.80 -11.12 -8.34
N ASN A 20 23.06 -10.03 -8.10
CA ASN A 20 23.60 -8.71 -7.83
C ASN A 20 23.55 -8.27 -6.35
N GLY A 21 22.91 -9.05 -5.47
CA GLY A 21 22.71 -8.72 -4.06
C GLY A 21 21.44 -7.93 -3.79
N VAL A 22 21.02 -7.09 -4.71
CA VAL A 22 19.79 -6.29 -4.64
C VAL A 22 19.21 -6.13 -6.04
N ALA A 23 17.88 -6.17 -6.13
CA ALA A 23 17.15 -5.84 -7.35
C ALA A 23 15.81 -5.17 -7.03
N VAL A 24 15.33 -4.38 -7.98
CA VAL A 24 14.07 -3.66 -7.90
C VAL A 24 13.20 -4.02 -9.09
N LEU A 25 11.92 -4.22 -8.85
CA LEU A 25 10.89 -4.35 -9.86
C LEU A 25 9.96 -3.13 -9.77
N ALA A 26 9.85 -2.38 -10.85
CA ALA A 26 8.89 -1.30 -11.04
C ALA A 26 7.74 -1.81 -11.91
N ILE A 27 6.52 -1.77 -11.41
CA ILE A 27 5.31 -2.07 -12.17
C ILE A 27 4.54 -0.76 -12.35
N ILE A 28 4.11 -0.47 -13.56
CA ILE A 28 3.35 0.73 -13.90
C ILE A 28 2.04 0.37 -14.59
N ASN A 29 1.08 1.29 -14.59
CA ASN A 29 -0.24 1.09 -15.20
C ASN A 29 -0.90 -0.21 -14.76
N SER A 30 -0.75 -0.59 -13.50
CA SER A 30 -1.30 -1.83 -12.95
C SER A 30 -2.53 -1.56 -12.09
N HIS A 31 -3.52 -2.43 -12.21
CA HIS A 31 -4.65 -2.45 -11.28
C HIS A 31 -4.33 -3.46 -10.17
N HIS A 32 -4.05 -2.94 -8.97
CA HIS A 32 -3.78 -3.74 -7.78
C HIS A 32 -4.99 -3.69 -6.84
N MET A 33 -5.60 -4.83 -6.55
CA MET A 33 -6.85 -4.93 -5.77
C MET A 33 -6.74 -5.84 -4.54
N ALA A 34 -5.55 -6.29 -4.19
CA ALA A 34 -5.37 -7.30 -3.16
C ALA A 34 -4.38 -6.85 -2.11
N ALA A 35 -4.24 -7.66 -1.06
CA ALA A 35 -3.12 -7.57 -0.14
C ALA A 35 -1.78 -7.75 -0.88
N MET A 36 -0.72 -7.19 -0.34
CA MET A 36 0.63 -7.21 -0.93
C MET A 36 1.53 -8.31 -0.35
N TRP A 37 1.07 -9.01 0.68
CA TRP A 37 1.86 -10.09 1.29
C TRP A 37 2.20 -11.24 0.34
N PRO A 38 1.38 -11.60 -0.70
CA PRO A 38 1.72 -12.73 -1.57
C PRO A 38 3.00 -12.50 -2.37
N GLU A 39 3.27 -11.25 -2.78
CA GLU A 39 4.47 -10.87 -3.53
C GLU A 39 5.71 -11.00 -2.66
N THR A 40 5.66 -10.43 -1.47
CA THR A 40 6.81 -10.43 -0.56
C THR A 40 7.07 -11.80 0.04
N GLU A 41 6.02 -12.57 0.38
CA GLU A 41 6.15 -13.95 0.86
C GLU A 41 6.84 -14.84 -0.17
N LYS A 42 6.38 -14.78 -1.43
CA LYS A 42 6.94 -15.56 -2.53
C LYS A 42 8.44 -15.27 -2.76
N ILE A 43 8.84 -14.00 -2.64
CA ILE A 43 10.25 -13.61 -2.74
C ILE A 43 11.03 -14.13 -1.52
N ALA A 44 10.43 -14.08 -0.32
CA ALA A 44 11.09 -14.55 0.90
C ALA A 44 11.21 -16.09 0.97
N GLU A 45 10.29 -16.84 0.38
CA GLU A 45 10.42 -18.30 0.20
C GLU A 45 11.65 -18.68 -0.64
N GLU A 46 12.10 -17.77 -1.52
CA GLU A 46 13.33 -17.92 -2.31
C GLU A 46 14.62 -17.52 -1.56
N GLY A 47 14.51 -17.22 -0.26
CA GLY A 47 15.62 -16.86 0.61
C GLY A 47 16.03 -15.39 0.57
N LEU A 48 15.21 -14.51 0.03
CA LEU A 48 15.47 -13.09 -0.11
C LEU A 48 14.65 -12.27 0.89
N VAL A 49 15.18 -11.14 1.36
CA VAL A 49 14.38 -10.14 2.07
C VAL A 49 13.58 -9.35 1.03
N ALA A 50 12.29 -9.15 1.29
CA ALA A 50 11.41 -8.46 0.37
C ALA A 50 10.71 -7.27 1.03
N PHE A 51 10.53 -6.21 0.25
CA PHE A 51 9.67 -5.06 0.57
C PHE A 51 8.85 -4.71 -0.66
N ALA A 52 7.57 -4.43 -0.47
CA ALA A 52 6.70 -3.97 -1.54
C ALA A 52 5.82 -2.81 -1.05
N CYS A 53 5.49 -1.90 -1.94
CA CYS A 53 4.52 -0.83 -1.68
C CYS A 53 3.82 -0.40 -2.97
N THR A 54 2.58 0.08 -2.82
CA THR A 54 1.79 0.63 -3.92
C THR A 54 1.01 1.85 -3.45
N SER A 55 0.83 2.82 -4.32
CA SER A 55 -0.09 3.94 -4.09
C SER A 55 -1.51 3.58 -4.56
N TYR A 56 -2.50 4.28 -4.02
CA TYR A 56 -3.90 4.08 -4.36
C TYR A 56 -4.60 5.45 -4.49
N LYS A 57 -5.86 5.47 -4.92
CA LYS A 57 -6.61 6.73 -5.00
C LYS A 57 -6.68 7.43 -3.64
N PRO A 58 -6.73 8.78 -3.62
CA PRO A 58 -6.64 9.54 -2.39
C PRO A 58 -7.82 9.25 -1.45
N ALA A 59 -7.49 8.88 -0.22
CA ALA A 59 -8.45 8.57 0.84
C ALA A 59 -7.97 9.03 2.22
N VAL A 60 -6.69 9.36 2.35
CA VAL A 60 -6.02 9.65 3.63
C VAL A 60 -5.52 11.09 3.64
N ALA A 61 -5.85 11.85 4.67
CA ALA A 61 -5.30 13.19 4.88
C ALA A 61 -3.88 13.08 5.47
N PRO A 62 -2.93 13.91 5.03
CA PRO A 62 -1.68 14.08 5.76
C PRO A 62 -1.94 14.52 7.21
N ALA A 63 -1.01 14.20 8.12
CA ALA A 63 -1.13 14.61 9.51
C ALA A 63 -1.32 16.14 9.64
N GLY A 64 -2.38 16.57 10.31
CA GLY A 64 -2.77 17.98 10.47
C GLY A 64 -3.60 18.55 9.32
N ALA A 65 -3.85 17.79 8.25
CA ALA A 65 -4.75 18.18 7.17
C ALA A 65 -6.13 17.55 7.34
N ILE A 66 -7.10 18.07 6.59
CA ILE A 66 -8.50 17.61 6.59
C ILE A 66 -8.97 17.17 5.20
N LYS A 67 -8.08 17.17 4.20
CA LYS A 67 -8.39 16.74 2.82
C LYS A 67 -7.51 15.56 2.45
N PRO A 68 -8.05 14.61 1.67
CA PRO A 68 -7.28 13.47 1.22
C PRO A 68 -6.18 13.90 0.23
N LEU A 69 -4.99 13.36 0.40
CA LEU A 69 -3.85 13.51 -0.49
C LEU A 69 -3.25 12.15 -0.84
N PHE A 70 -3.08 11.30 0.18
CA PHE A 70 -2.52 9.97 0.03
C PHE A 70 -3.63 8.92 -0.18
N GLY A 71 -3.29 7.82 -0.83
CA GLY A 71 -4.06 6.59 -0.74
C GLY A 71 -3.90 5.93 0.64
N THR A 72 -4.45 4.75 0.82
CA THR A 72 -4.17 3.92 2.01
C THR A 72 -2.74 3.40 2.00
N ASN A 73 -2.06 3.50 0.87
CA ASN A 73 -0.63 3.32 0.64
C ASN A 73 -0.02 2.17 1.45
N PRO A 74 -0.41 0.92 1.14
CA PRO A 74 0.04 -0.24 1.87
C PRO A 74 1.53 -0.50 1.66
N ILE A 75 2.13 -1.10 2.68
CA ILE A 75 3.47 -1.66 2.64
C ILE A 75 3.42 -3.12 3.05
N SER A 76 4.22 -3.95 2.39
CA SER A 76 4.47 -5.32 2.79
C SER A 76 5.95 -5.57 2.95
N PHE A 77 6.31 -6.38 3.92
CA PHE A 77 7.68 -6.78 4.19
C PHE A 77 7.73 -8.27 4.51
N ALA A 78 8.72 -8.97 3.98
CA ALA A 78 8.96 -10.35 4.30
C ALA A 78 10.44 -10.62 4.59
N TRP A 79 10.67 -11.48 5.60
CA TRP A 79 11.98 -11.92 6.01
C TRP A 79 12.10 -13.44 5.89
N PRO A 80 13.08 -13.96 5.13
CA PRO A 80 13.27 -15.40 4.97
C PRO A 80 13.72 -16.05 6.27
N ARG A 81 13.26 -17.26 6.55
CA ARG A 81 13.71 -18.05 7.69
C ARG A 81 14.17 -19.43 7.25
N LYS A 82 15.31 -19.88 7.76
CA LYS A 82 15.85 -21.22 7.48
C LYS A 82 14.88 -22.29 8.00
N ASN A 83 14.44 -23.18 7.11
CA ASN A 83 13.57 -24.32 7.43
C ASN A 83 12.22 -23.92 8.07
N ASN A 84 11.72 -22.74 7.77
CA ASN A 84 10.46 -22.26 8.33
C ASN A 84 9.76 -21.29 7.38
N THR A 85 8.46 -21.06 7.57
CA THR A 85 7.73 -20.03 6.83
C THR A 85 8.34 -18.65 7.09
N PRO A 86 8.41 -17.77 6.09
CA PRO A 86 8.89 -16.39 6.28
C PRO A 86 8.13 -15.65 7.38
N VAL A 87 8.76 -14.64 7.95
CA VAL A 87 8.03 -13.59 8.69
C VAL A 87 7.48 -12.63 7.67
N VAL A 88 6.18 -12.40 7.66
CA VAL A 88 5.51 -11.50 6.72
C VAL A 88 4.59 -10.56 7.48
N TYR A 89 4.59 -9.29 7.12
CA TYR A 89 3.52 -8.38 7.48
C TYR A 89 3.11 -7.53 6.27
N ASP A 90 1.84 -7.15 6.28
CA ASP A 90 1.21 -6.32 5.26
C ASP A 90 0.24 -5.38 5.95
N MET A 91 0.38 -4.10 5.73
CA MET A 91 -0.44 -3.12 6.42
C MET A 91 -0.63 -1.85 5.60
N ALA A 92 -1.80 -1.23 5.74
CA ALA A 92 -2.02 0.12 5.26
C ALA A 92 -1.22 1.14 6.08
N THR A 93 -0.88 2.28 5.49
CA THR A 93 -0.37 3.45 6.22
C THR A 93 -1.50 4.31 6.80
N ALA A 94 -2.74 4.03 6.44
CA ALA A 94 -3.94 4.53 7.10
C ALA A 94 -4.19 3.82 8.44
N SER A 95 -4.94 4.46 9.32
CA SER A 95 -5.36 3.89 10.60
C SER A 95 -6.31 2.70 10.46
N MET A 96 -7.02 2.64 9.32
CA MET A 96 -7.93 1.55 8.95
C MET A 96 -8.02 1.48 7.42
N ALA A 97 -8.28 0.30 6.87
CA ALA A 97 -8.54 0.16 5.45
C ALA A 97 -9.92 0.75 5.10
N MET A 98 -10.04 1.40 3.94
CA MET A 98 -11.33 1.96 3.50
C MET A 98 -12.41 0.87 3.34
N GLY A 99 -12.01 -0.34 2.95
CA GLY A 99 -12.93 -1.49 2.89
C GLY A 99 -13.53 -1.86 4.25
N GLU A 100 -12.74 -1.80 5.33
CA GLU A 100 -13.23 -2.05 6.70
C GLU A 100 -14.21 -0.96 7.15
N VAL A 101 -13.93 0.31 6.81
CA VAL A 101 -14.86 1.43 7.07
C VAL A 101 -16.19 1.21 6.33
N GLN A 102 -16.15 0.76 5.07
CA GLN A 102 -17.35 0.47 4.30
C GLN A 102 -18.14 -0.73 4.87
N VAL A 103 -17.45 -1.77 5.36
CA VAL A 103 -18.09 -2.89 6.06
C VAL A 103 -18.75 -2.41 7.35
N ALA A 104 -18.03 -1.66 8.18
CA ALA A 104 -18.59 -1.10 9.42
C ALA A 104 -19.83 -0.23 9.17
N LYS A 105 -19.79 0.62 8.12
CA LYS A 105 -20.94 1.41 7.67
C LYS A 105 -22.14 0.53 7.31
N ARG A 106 -21.94 -0.52 6.52
CA ARG A 106 -23.00 -1.42 6.07
C ARG A 106 -23.61 -2.22 7.24
N GLU A 107 -22.80 -2.60 8.21
CA GLU A 107 -23.19 -3.37 9.38
C GLU A 107 -23.69 -2.51 10.56
N GLY A 108 -23.61 -1.20 10.44
CA GLY A 108 -24.04 -0.26 11.49
C GLY A 108 -23.10 -0.24 12.70
N HIS A 109 -21.85 -0.62 12.54
CA HIS A 109 -20.84 -0.59 13.60
C HIS A 109 -20.08 0.74 13.59
N LYS A 110 -19.67 1.20 14.78
CA LYS A 110 -18.76 2.34 14.92
C LYS A 110 -17.32 1.92 14.68
N VAL A 111 -16.52 2.87 14.18
CA VAL A 111 -15.07 2.73 14.09
C VAL A 111 -14.38 3.41 15.28
N PRO A 112 -13.14 3.03 15.62
CA PRO A 112 -12.37 3.70 16.67
C PRO A 112 -12.18 5.18 16.39
N LEU A 113 -12.14 6.00 17.45
CA LEU A 113 -11.74 7.39 17.34
C LEU A 113 -10.31 7.49 16.78
N GLY A 114 -10.06 8.44 15.88
CA GLY A 114 -8.79 8.54 15.17
C GLY A 114 -8.72 7.72 13.88
N THR A 115 -9.80 7.03 13.49
CA THR A 115 -9.90 6.38 12.18
C THR A 115 -9.99 7.38 11.05
N GLY A 116 -10.76 8.45 11.23
CA GLY A 116 -10.98 9.46 10.20
C GLY A 116 -11.68 10.69 10.72
N LEU A 117 -11.89 11.64 9.81
CA LEU A 117 -12.57 12.91 10.06
C LEU A 117 -13.82 13.01 9.18
N THR A 118 -14.79 13.80 9.65
CA THR A 118 -15.89 14.29 8.81
C THR A 118 -15.35 15.18 7.69
N LYS A 119 -16.18 15.50 6.70
CA LYS A 119 -15.84 16.46 5.63
C LYS A 119 -15.45 17.85 6.15
N ASP A 120 -15.91 18.22 7.35
CA ASP A 120 -15.61 19.49 7.99
C ASP A 120 -14.38 19.42 8.92
N GLY A 121 -13.66 18.29 8.92
CA GLY A 121 -12.43 18.09 9.68
C GLY A 121 -12.63 17.80 11.17
N LYS A 122 -13.82 17.35 11.57
CA LYS A 122 -14.11 16.96 12.96
C LYS A 122 -13.87 15.48 13.17
N ASP A 123 -13.38 15.13 14.35
CA ASP A 123 -13.26 13.72 14.76
C ASP A 123 -14.62 13.02 14.73
N THR A 124 -14.63 11.79 14.26
CA THR A 124 -15.84 10.96 14.23
C THR A 124 -15.55 9.48 14.48
N THR A 125 -16.55 8.79 14.99
CA THR A 125 -16.60 7.32 15.07
C THR A 125 -17.65 6.74 14.12
N ASP A 126 -18.33 7.57 13.33
CA ASP A 126 -19.32 7.16 12.36
C ASP A 126 -18.64 6.84 11.03
N PRO A 127 -18.63 5.57 10.58
CA PRO A 127 -18.02 5.20 9.32
C PRO A 127 -18.69 5.84 8.10
N ALA A 128 -19.98 6.23 8.20
CA ALA A 128 -20.67 6.90 7.11
C ALA A 128 -20.10 8.32 6.89
N GLU A 129 -19.82 9.06 7.95
CA GLU A 129 -19.23 10.39 7.85
C GLU A 129 -17.82 10.38 7.25
N ILE A 130 -17.06 9.28 7.46
CA ILE A 130 -15.74 9.07 6.84
C ILE A 130 -15.91 8.73 5.36
N ALA A 131 -16.77 7.74 5.04
CA ALA A 131 -16.91 7.21 3.70
C ALA A 131 -17.60 8.17 2.73
N ASP A 132 -18.52 9.02 3.21
CA ASP A 132 -19.40 9.88 2.39
C ASP A 132 -18.88 11.32 2.32
N GLY A 133 -17.59 11.49 2.09
CA GLY A 133 -16.96 12.80 1.89
C GLY A 133 -16.05 13.25 3.02
N GLY A 134 -15.89 12.44 4.05
CA GLY A 134 -14.83 12.58 5.04
C GLY A 134 -13.49 12.06 4.54
N VAL A 135 -12.58 11.75 5.46
CA VAL A 135 -11.22 11.34 5.15
C VAL A 135 -10.67 10.41 6.23
N LEU A 136 -9.89 9.42 5.83
CA LEU A 136 -9.11 8.59 6.76
C LEU A 136 -7.94 9.38 7.34
N LEU A 137 -7.47 8.96 8.51
CA LEU A 137 -6.24 9.45 9.12
C LEU A 137 -5.11 8.42 8.96
N PRO A 138 -3.85 8.86 8.93
CA PRO A 138 -2.72 7.95 8.92
C PRO A 138 -2.53 7.30 10.31
N PHE A 139 -2.07 6.06 10.36
CA PHE A 139 -1.74 5.43 11.65
C PHE A 139 -0.65 6.22 12.39
N GLY A 140 -0.76 6.38 13.70
CA GLY A 140 0.26 7.07 14.50
C GLY A 140 0.52 8.52 14.05
N GLY A 141 -0.45 9.19 13.42
CA GLY A 141 -0.37 10.58 13.02
C GLY A 141 0.74 10.86 12.00
N TYR A 142 1.70 11.74 12.35
CA TYR A 142 2.77 12.14 11.45
C TYR A 142 3.70 10.98 11.03
N LYS A 143 3.81 9.91 11.85
CA LYS A 143 4.64 8.74 11.52
C LYS A 143 4.09 7.98 10.32
N GLY A 144 2.80 7.63 10.35
CA GLY A 144 2.13 7.01 9.21
C GLY A 144 2.07 7.94 8.01
N SER A 145 1.89 9.26 8.23
CA SER A 145 1.95 10.25 7.15
C SER A 145 3.31 10.29 6.45
N GLY A 146 4.40 10.17 7.19
CA GLY A 146 5.75 10.08 6.62
C GLY A 146 5.97 8.81 5.80
N ILE A 147 5.45 7.67 6.27
CA ILE A 147 5.51 6.40 5.53
C ILE A 147 4.62 6.46 4.28
N ALA A 148 3.41 7.03 4.38
CA ALA A 148 2.54 7.23 3.22
C ALA A 148 3.23 8.08 2.13
N MET A 149 3.92 9.15 2.52
CA MET A 149 4.72 9.97 1.58
C MET A 149 5.85 9.16 0.95
N MET A 150 6.56 8.31 1.71
CA MET A 150 7.58 7.42 1.16
C MET A 150 6.98 6.50 0.09
N VAL A 151 5.80 5.94 0.33
CA VAL A 151 5.10 5.11 -0.66
C VAL A 151 4.77 5.91 -1.94
N GLU A 152 4.26 7.13 -1.82
CA GLU A 152 4.01 8.02 -2.98
C GLU A 152 5.30 8.22 -3.80
N LEU A 153 6.42 8.46 -3.12
CA LEU A 153 7.70 8.70 -3.80
C LEU A 153 8.25 7.43 -4.46
N LEU A 154 8.09 6.26 -3.85
CA LEU A 154 8.57 4.99 -4.41
C LEU A 154 7.65 4.48 -5.52
N ALA A 155 6.35 4.34 -5.23
CA ALA A 155 5.38 3.73 -6.14
C ALA A 155 4.80 4.72 -7.17
N GLY A 156 4.95 6.02 -6.95
CA GLY A 156 4.59 7.06 -7.91
C GLY A 156 5.83 7.60 -8.63
N ALA A 157 6.57 8.49 -7.97
CA ALA A 157 7.64 9.25 -8.62
C ALA A 157 8.79 8.38 -9.14
N LEU A 158 9.34 7.46 -8.32
CA LEU A 158 10.51 6.66 -8.68
C LEU A 158 10.22 5.70 -9.83
N VAL A 159 9.06 5.04 -9.81
CA VAL A 159 8.67 4.11 -10.88
C VAL A 159 8.11 4.80 -12.11
N GLY A 160 7.81 6.10 -12.04
CA GLY A 160 7.29 6.89 -13.16
C GLY A 160 5.78 6.70 -13.39
N ASP A 161 5.01 6.45 -12.33
CA ASP A 161 3.54 6.36 -12.36
C ASP A 161 2.89 7.53 -11.59
N ASN A 162 1.59 7.49 -11.41
CA ASN A 162 0.81 8.55 -10.79
C ASN A 162 0.97 8.56 -9.27
N PHE A 163 0.98 9.76 -8.70
CA PHE A 163 0.68 9.94 -7.29
C PHE A 163 -0.80 9.65 -7.00
N SER A 164 -1.12 9.35 -5.75
CA SER A 164 -2.51 9.08 -5.35
C SER A 164 -3.47 10.20 -5.76
N TYR A 165 -3.10 11.47 -5.58
CA TYR A 165 -3.97 12.59 -5.96
C TYR A 165 -4.21 12.71 -7.47
N GLU A 166 -3.28 12.23 -8.30
CA GLU A 166 -3.42 12.24 -9.77
C GLU A 166 -4.34 11.12 -10.26
N THR A 167 -4.38 10.00 -9.53
CA THR A 167 -5.25 8.86 -9.91
C THR A 167 -6.73 9.20 -9.84
N ALA A 168 -7.13 10.12 -8.96
CA ALA A 168 -8.51 10.58 -8.86
C ALA A 168 -9.04 11.18 -10.17
N ALA A 169 -8.18 11.88 -10.92
CA ALA A 169 -8.56 12.46 -12.21
C ALA A 169 -8.69 11.42 -13.34
N LYS A 170 -8.14 10.22 -13.14
CA LYS A 170 -8.14 9.10 -14.09
C LYS A 170 -9.12 8.00 -13.70
N ASP A 171 -9.81 8.14 -12.57
CA ASP A 171 -10.82 7.18 -12.12
C ASP A 171 -12.04 7.24 -13.05
N ASN A 172 -12.37 6.12 -13.66
CA ASN A 172 -13.54 5.98 -14.54
C ASN A 172 -14.85 5.77 -13.78
N ASN A 173 -14.79 5.75 -12.44
CA ASN A 173 -15.91 5.55 -11.52
C ASN A 173 -16.67 4.22 -11.73
N ASP A 174 -16.01 3.18 -12.21
CA ASP A 174 -16.59 1.83 -12.33
C ASP A 174 -16.56 1.04 -11.00
N GLY A 175 -16.05 1.66 -9.93
CA GLY A 175 -15.90 1.04 -8.61
C GLY A 175 -14.64 0.18 -8.48
N GLY A 176 -13.86 0.03 -9.55
CA GLY A 176 -12.56 -0.64 -9.53
C GLY A 176 -11.44 0.26 -9.01
N PRO A 177 -10.23 -0.29 -8.83
CA PRO A 177 -9.06 0.51 -8.52
C PRO A 177 -8.62 1.27 -9.77
N PRO A 178 -8.16 2.51 -9.66
CA PRO A 178 -7.42 3.15 -10.73
C PRO A 178 -6.12 2.39 -11.00
N SER A 179 -5.54 2.59 -12.17
CA SER A 179 -4.19 2.10 -12.43
C SER A 179 -3.18 2.91 -11.62
N GLY A 180 -2.15 2.24 -11.11
CA GLY A 180 -1.09 2.87 -10.34
C GLY A 180 0.20 2.07 -10.43
N GLY A 181 1.23 2.61 -9.79
CA GLY A 181 2.55 2.02 -9.72
C GLY A 181 2.71 1.12 -8.50
N GLU A 182 3.59 0.14 -8.63
CA GLU A 182 4.02 -0.72 -7.56
C GLU A 182 5.56 -0.81 -7.57
N PHE A 183 6.15 -0.67 -6.39
CA PHE A 183 7.58 -0.81 -6.17
C PHE A 183 7.84 -2.06 -5.34
N ILE A 184 8.71 -2.95 -5.83
CA ILE A 184 9.12 -4.16 -5.12
C ILE A 184 10.65 -4.22 -5.08
N LEU A 185 11.19 -4.40 -3.86
CA LEU A 185 12.62 -4.55 -3.59
C LEU A 185 12.89 -5.96 -3.09
N ALA A 186 13.91 -6.62 -3.64
CA ALA A 186 14.44 -7.89 -3.19
C ALA A 186 15.93 -7.76 -2.83
N ILE A 187 16.34 -8.30 -1.68
CA ILE A 187 17.71 -8.23 -1.17
C ILE A 187 18.19 -9.64 -0.83
N SER A 188 19.38 -10.00 -1.31
CA SER A 188 20.01 -11.28 -0.99
C SER A 188 20.89 -11.15 0.27
N PRO A 189 20.51 -11.81 1.40
CA PRO A 189 21.36 -11.81 2.60
C PRO A 189 22.75 -12.41 2.34
N ASP A 190 22.83 -13.44 1.50
CA ASP A 190 24.08 -14.15 1.18
C ASP A 190 25.12 -13.29 0.43
N LYS A 191 24.70 -12.14 -0.10
CA LYS A 191 25.58 -11.20 -0.80
C LYS A 191 26.02 -10.03 0.08
N LEU A 192 25.41 -9.90 1.27
CA LEU A 192 25.69 -8.82 2.23
C LEU A 192 26.48 -9.29 3.44
N SER A 193 26.56 -10.61 3.67
CA SER A 193 27.24 -11.22 4.83
C SER A 193 28.51 -11.96 4.43
#